data_933a8d7af05575dc2148e7f95db99fa9
#
_entry.id   933a8d7af05575dc2148e7f95db99fa9
#
_cell.length_a   1.000
_cell.length_b   1.000
_cell.length_c   1.000
_cell.angle_alpha   90.00
_cell.angle_beta   90.00
_cell.angle_gamma   90.00
#
_symmetry.space_group_name_H-M   'P 1'
#
loop_
_entity.id
_entity.type
_entity.pdbx_description
1 polymer ?
#
loop_
_entity_poly.entity_id
_entity_poly.type
_entity_poly.pdbx_seq_one_letter_code
_entity_poly.pdbx_strand_id
1 'polypeptide(L)'
;MKKVFMLVVAGLCVIATLAALKGEDEGMGFNEVSALDYCDAQVRRTLVSLADSAGGMDYTMMPRNILKDESQWNLRKTTRDEWCSGFWPGVLWYDYEYTGDESIRQEAERFTESLKYLSQSPIYDHDLGFLIMTSFGNAYRLTGKEEYKQVILSAADSLATLFRPNVGTLLSWPRNIEMFGGHNTIMDNMINLEMLYWAAKHGGNPYLADMATTHAEKTMKWHFRDDFSSYHVAVYDTLTGEFLRGVTHQGYADNSLWARGQAWAIYGYTMVYRETRDSRFLDFAQKVTDVYLERLPDDYVPYWDFDDPSIPDAPKDASAACVVASALLELQSYLPSDVARKYRSAAIKMLTSLSSEKYACGESKPAFLMHSVGHKPAGSEIDASIIYADYYFIEALIRLKNLL
;
A
#
# COMPACT_ATOMS: atom_id res chain seq x y z
N MET A 1 -18.14 19.30 -46.25
CA MET A 1 -19.08 19.67 -45.15
C MET A 1 -19.44 18.52 -44.22
N LYS A 2 -19.74 17.28 -44.69
CA LYS A 2 -20.11 16.15 -43.78
C LYS A 2 -18.98 15.66 -42.82
N LYS A 3 -17.70 15.72 -43.24
CA LYS A 3 -16.56 15.28 -42.38
C LYS A 3 -16.22 16.27 -41.26
N VAL A 4 -16.45 17.57 -41.47
CA VAL A 4 -16.19 18.59 -40.44
C VAL A 4 -17.29 18.56 -39.37
N PHE A 5 -18.53 18.26 -39.77
CA PHE A 5 -19.67 18.15 -38.83
C PHE A 5 -19.51 16.93 -37.87
N MET A 6 -18.96 15.82 -38.36
CA MET A 6 -18.73 14.62 -37.56
C MET A 6 -17.60 14.80 -36.51
N LEU A 7 -16.56 15.57 -36.81
CA LEU A 7 -15.48 15.92 -35.88
C LEU A 7 -15.93 16.88 -34.77
N VAL A 8 -16.81 17.82 -35.09
CA VAL A 8 -17.35 18.77 -34.12
C VAL A 8 -18.34 18.09 -33.16
N VAL A 9 -19.16 17.14 -33.65
CA VAL A 9 -20.09 16.38 -32.80
C VAL A 9 -19.35 15.42 -31.90
N ALA A 10 -18.27 14.77 -32.37
CA ALA A 10 -17.43 13.91 -31.53
C ALA A 10 -16.66 14.72 -30.46
N GLY A 11 -16.16 15.90 -30.79
CA GLY A 11 -15.50 16.80 -29.83
C GLY A 11 -16.47 17.34 -28.77
N LEU A 12 -17.70 17.68 -29.17
CA LEU A 12 -18.76 18.15 -28.24
C LEU A 12 -19.23 17.02 -27.29
N CYS A 13 -19.32 15.77 -27.76
CA CYS A 13 -19.67 14.63 -26.92
C CYS A 13 -18.56 14.32 -25.89
N VAL A 14 -17.28 14.42 -26.26
CA VAL A 14 -16.16 14.21 -25.32
C VAL A 14 -16.09 15.33 -24.28
N ILE A 15 -16.30 16.59 -24.69
CA ILE A 15 -16.32 17.73 -23.75
C ILE A 15 -17.55 17.67 -22.84
N ALA A 16 -18.71 17.24 -23.33
CA ALA A 16 -19.92 17.07 -22.53
C ALA A 16 -19.77 15.91 -21.53
N THR A 17 -19.09 14.81 -21.91
CA THR A 17 -18.82 13.67 -21.01
C THR A 17 -17.80 14.05 -19.93
N LEU A 18 -16.76 14.82 -20.26
CA LEU A 18 -15.80 15.35 -19.28
C LEU A 18 -16.43 16.38 -18.34
N ALA A 19 -17.33 17.23 -18.85
CA ALA A 19 -18.05 18.18 -18.01
C ALA A 19 -19.09 17.52 -17.12
N ALA A 20 -19.76 16.44 -17.58
CA ALA A 20 -20.66 15.65 -16.74
C ALA A 20 -19.91 14.88 -15.63
N LEU A 21 -18.72 14.35 -15.92
CA LEU A 21 -17.87 13.72 -14.93
C LEU A 21 -17.37 14.71 -13.87
N LYS A 22 -17.03 15.96 -14.27
CA LYS A 22 -16.68 17.02 -13.30
C LYS A 22 -17.86 17.48 -12.45
N GLY A 23 -19.05 17.59 -13.02
CA GLY A 23 -20.24 18.08 -12.29
C GLY A 23 -20.80 17.11 -11.25
N GLU A 24 -20.54 15.80 -11.36
CA GLU A 24 -20.96 14.79 -10.35
C GLU A 24 -19.97 14.71 -9.17
N ASP A 25 -18.70 15.04 -9.38
CA ASP A 25 -17.68 15.05 -8.31
C ASP A 25 -17.69 16.34 -7.48
N GLU A 26 -18.10 17.48 -8.05
CA GLU A 26 -18.28 18.73 -7.30
C GLU A 26 -19.32 18.62 -6.16
N GLY A 27 -20.16 17.56 -6.17
CA GLY A 27 -21.15 17.30 -5.13
C GLY A 27 -20.60 16.66 -3.85
N MET A 28 -19.36 16.14 -3.83
CA MET A 28 -18.80 15.46 -2.63
C MET A 28 -17.98 16.37 -1.72
N GLY A 29 -17.62 17.57 -2.13
CA GLY A 29 -17.02 18.61 -1.27
C GLY A 29 -15.64 18.28 -0.69
N PHE A 30 -15.00 17.18 -1.12
CA PHE A 30 -13.64 16.84 -0.70
C PHE A 30 -12.62 17.70 -1.45
N ASN A 31 -11.68 18.29 -0.71
CA ASN A 31 -10.62 19.15 -1.25
C ASN A 31 -9.26 18.44 -1.07
N GLU A 32 -8.82 17.76 -2.12
CA GLU A 32 -7.56 17.00 -2.13
C GLU A 32 -6.33 17.92 -2.01
N VAL A 33 -6.41 19.15 -2.50
CA VAL A 33 -5.33 20.14 -2.37
C VAL A 33 -5.14 20.52 -0.91
N SER A 34 -6.25 20.82 -0.20
CA SER A 34 -6.17 21.13 1.24
C SER A 34 -5.64 19.95 2.07
N ALA A 35 -5.99 18.72 1.68
CA ALA A 35 -5.46 17.53 2.33
C ALA A 35 -3.97 17.31 2.04
N LEU A 36 -3.50 17.63 0.83
CA LEU A 36 -2.07 17.59 0.49
C LEU A 36 -1.27 18.70 1.18
N ASP A 37 -1.83 19.91 1.30
CA ASP A 37 -1.20 21.00 2.08
C ASP A 37 -1.06 20.61 3.56
N TYR A 38 -2.06 19.91 4.10
CA TYR A 38 -1.97 19.32 5.44
C TYR A 38 -0.84 18.28 5.54
N CYS A 39 -0.68 17.40 4.55
CA CYS A 39 0.41 16.44 4.51
C CYS A 39 1.78 17.13 4.50
N ASP A 40 1.99 18.15 3.66
CA ASP A 40 3.24 18.93 3.65
C ASP A 40 3.54 19.55 5.02
N ALA A 41 2.54 20.17 5.66
CA ALA A 41 2.72 20.71 7.00
C ALA A 41 3.16 19.65 8.02
N GLN A 42 2.58 18.44 7.97
CA GLN A 42 2.95 17.34 8.86
C GLN A 42 4.32 16.74 8.52
N VAL A 43 4.71 16.68 7.25
CA VAL A 43 6.06 16.28 6.82
C VAL A 43 7.09 17.21 7.45
N ARG A 44 6.89 18.53 7.36
CA ARG A 44 7.81 19.51 7.96
C ARG A 44 7.88 19.37 9.49
N ARG A 45 6.75 19.13 10.15
CA ARG A 45 6.72 18.84 11.60
C ARG A 45 7.48 17.57 11.96
N THR A 46 7.32 16.51 11.17
CA THR A 46 8.07 15.26 11.34
C THR A 46 9.56 15.51 11.19
N LEU A 47 10.01 16.19 10.13
CA LEU A 47 11.44 16.54 9.94
C LEU A 47 12.01 17.29 11.13
N VAL A 48 11.26 18.27 11.67
CA VAL A 48 11.67 18.99 12.88
C VAL A 48 11.77 18.05 14.10
N SER A 49 10.86 17.09 14.23
CA SER A 49 10.86 16.13 15.35
C SER A 49 11.99 15.08 15.28
N LEU A 50 12.51 14.82 14.06
CA LEU A 50 13.61 13.89 13.84
C LEU A 50 15.00 14.53 14.06
N ALA A 51 15.10 15.86 14.00
CA ALA A 51 16.34 16.58 14.23
C ALA A 51 16.72 16.54 15.71
N ASP A 52 18.02 16.41 15.98
CA ASP A 52 18.56 16.58 17.34
C ASP A 52 18.57 18.05 17.77
N SER A 53 18.94 18.31 19.03
CA SER A 53 18.99 19.68 19.60
C SER A 53 19.99 20.63 18.89
N ALA A 54 20.92 20.10 18.11
CA ALA A 54 21.88 20.86 17.31
C ALA A 54 21.45 20.97 15.83
N GLY A 55 20.29 20.42 15.47
CA GLY A 55 19.78 20.37 14.08
C GLY A 55 20.40 19.25 13.24
N GLY A 56 21.10 18.29 13.85
CA GLY A 56 21.63 17.11 13.18
C GLY A 56 20.53 16.08 12.89
N MET A 57 20.69 15.26 11.84
CA MET A 57 19.75 14.24 11.43
C MET A 57 20.46 12.89 11.34
N ASP A 58 19.92 11.86 12.02
CA ASP A 58 20.34 10.48 11.82
C ASP A 58 19.45 9.81 10.77
N TYR A 59 19.90 9.78 9.54
CA TYR A 59 19.17 9.21 8.41
C TYR A 59 18.98 7.68 8.50
N THR A 60 19.55 7.01 9.49
CA THR A 60 19.34 5.58 9.76
C THR A 60 18.21 5.32 10.76
N MET A 61 17.62 6.37 11.32
CA MET A 61 16.50 6.29 12.26
C MET A 61 15.22 6.75 11.57
N MET A 62 14.27 5.83 11.42
CA MET A 62 12.99 6.08 10.71
C MET A 62 11.83 6.19 11.69
N PRO A 63 10.85 7.09 11.44
CA PRO A 63 9.60 7.12 12.19
C PRO A 63 8.85 5.80 11.95
N ARG A 64 8.38 5.17 13.03
CA ARG A 64 7.62 3.91 12.96
C ARG A 64 6.16 4.12 13.33
N ASN A 65 5.93 4.58 14.55
CA ASN A 65 4.60 4.82 15.10
C ASN A 65 4.62 5.88 16.18
N ILE A 66 3.43 6.40 16.52
CA ILE A 66 3.15 7.17 17.72
C ILE A 66 2.00 6.43 18.42
N LEU A 67 2.25 5.84 19.58
CA LEU A 67 1.22 5.09 20.28
C LEU A 67 0.10 6.02 20.77
N LYS A 68 -1.02 5.44 21.19
CA LYS A 68 -2.24 6.18 21.57
C LYS A 68 -1.97 7.38 22.47
N ASP A 69 -1.23 7.16 23.56
CA ASP A 69 -0.98 8.14 24.62
C ASP A 69 0.35 8.92 24.40
N GLU A 70 1.01 8.76 23.27
CA GLU A 70 2.24 9.44 22.93
C GLU A 70 2.00 10.58 21.94
N SER A 71 2.96 11.52 21.88
CA SER A 71 2.91 12.69 20.99
C SER A 71 4.10 12.80 20.03
N GLN A 72 5.06 11.88 20.14
CA GLN A 72 6.28 11.87 19.33
C GLN A 72 6.49 10.51 18.68
N TRP A 73 7.19 10.50 17.55
CA TRP A 73 7.54 9.28 16.83
C TRP A 73 8.43 8.36 17.67
N ASN A 74 8.05 7.11 17.76
CA ASN A 74 8.94 6.01 18.12
C ASN A 74 9.81 5.72 16.88
N LEU A 75 11.10 5.99 17.00
CA LEU A 75 12.05 5.79 15.92
C LEU A 75 12.60 4.36 15.92
N ARG A 76 12.79 3.80 14.74
CA ARG A 76 13.45 2.51 14.55
C ARG A 76 14.67 2.67 13.66
N LYS A 77 15.76 2.00 14.05
CA LYS A 77 16.94 1.92 13.20
C LYS A 77 16.63 1.08 11.96
N THR A 78 17.09 1.54 10.81
CA THR A 78 17.00 0.75 9.57
C THR A 78 17.77 -0.55 9.73
N THR A 79 17.05 -1.67 9.66
CA THR A 79 17.60 -3.03 9.67
C THR A 79 16.81 -3.87 8.69
N ARG A 80 17.34 -5.02 8.31
CA ARG A 80 16.67 -5.90 7.33
C ARG A 80 15.34 -6.50 7.83
N ASP A 81 15.08 -6.43 9.13
CA ASP A 81 13.86 -6.91 9.80
C ASP A 81 12.89 -5.76 10.18
N GLU A 82 13.28 -4.50 9.98
CA GLU A 82 12.39 -3.35 10.18
C GLU A 82 11.70 -2.98 8.86
N TRP A 83 10.63 -3.67 8.55
CA TRP A 83 9.93 -3.62 7.27
C TRP A 83 9.34 -2.25 6.90
N CYS A 84 9.14 -1.37 7.87
CA CYS A 84 8.54 -0.05 7.63
C CYS A 84 9.52 1.03 7.19
N SER A 85 10.83 0.77 7.20
CA SER A 85 11.84 1.82 6.97
C SER A 85 11.76 2.50 5.59
N GLY A 86 11.14 1.84 4.60
CA GLY A 86 10.97 2.41 3.25
C GLY A 86 9.85 3.45 3.13
N PHE A 87 8.88 3.47 4.06
CA PHE A 87 7.70 4.33 3.92
C PHE A 87 8.00 5.81 4.16
N TRP A 88 8.84 6.15 5.14
CA TRP A 88 9.17 7.54 5.40
C TRP A 88 9.85 8.24 4.21
N PRO A 89 10.94 7.71 3.62
CA PRO A 89 11.45 8.30 2.38
C PRO A 89 10.41 8.32 1.27
N GLY A 90 9.51 7.33 1.19
CA GLY A 90 8.39 7.33 0.25
C GLY A 90 7.41 8.48 0.46
N VAL A 91 7.07 8.81 1.71
CA VAL A 91 6.26 10.00 2.07
C VAL A 91 6.94 11.27 1.58
N LEU A 92 8.25 11.41 1.82
CA LEU A 92 9.04 12.57 1.36
C LEU A 92 9.05 12.69 -0.17
N TRP A 93 9.13 11.57 -0.90
CA TRP A 93 9.08 11.59 -2.36
C TRP A 93 7.70 12.02 -2.88
N TYR A 94 6.60 11.60 -2.27
CA TYR A 94 5.26 12.08 -2.64
C TYR A 94 5.06 13.55 -2.29
N ASP A 95 5.59 14.01 -1.16
CA ASP A 95 5.54 15.41 -0.79
C ASP A 95 6.35 16.28 -1.77
N TYR A 96 7.53 15.84 -2.18
CA TYR A 96 8.28 16.46 -3.26
C TYR A 96 7.51 16.48 -4.59
N GLU A 97 6.84 15.39 -4.95
CA GLU A 97 6.02 15.33 -6.17
C GLU A 97 4.89 16.37 -6.13
N TYR A 98 4.32 16.60 -4.96
CA TYR A 98 3.28 17.61 -4.76
C TYR A 98 3.81 19.04 -4.78
N THR A 99 4.83 19.31 -3.98
CA THR A 99 5.31 20.68 -3.69
C THR A 99 6.35 21.18 -4.68
N GLY A 100 7.16 20.29 -5.26
CA GLY A 100 8.36 20.64 -6.01
C GLY A 100 9.47 21.24 -5.14
N ASP A 101 9.39 21.12 -3.80
CA ASP A 101 10.36 21.70 -2.88
C ASP A 101 11.66 20.90 -2.88
N GLU A 102 12.73 21.55 -3.37
CA GLU A 102 14.05 20.95 -3.50
C GLU A 102 14.66 20.55 -2.15
N SER A 103 14.29 21.21 -1.05
CA SER A 103 14.74 20.84 0.29
C SER A 103 14.16 19.51 0.73
N ILE A 104 12.89 19.26 0.43
CA ILE A 104 12.22 17.96 0.68
C ILE A 104 12.86 16.86 -0.18
N ARG A 105 13.17 17.14 -1.46
CA ARG A 105 13.88 16.20 -2.33
C ARG A 105 15.22 15.77 -1.74
N GLN A 106 15.99 16.72 -1.21
CA GLN A 106 17.28 16.40 -0.60
C GLN A 106 17.14 15.51 0.64
N GLU A 107 16.14 15.75 1.48
CA GLU A 107 15.85 14.89 2.62
C GLU A 107 15.38 13.50 2.16
N ALA A 108 14.50 13.42 1.16
CA ALA A 108 14.06 12.16 0.56
C ALA A 108 15.25 11.34 0.03
N GLU A 109 16.18 11.97 -0.67
CA GLU A 109 17.41 11.33 -1.16
C GLU A 109 18.25 10.74 -0.02
N ARG A 110 18.52 11.54 1.03
CA ARG A 110 19.37 11.12 2.16
C ARG A 110 18.76 9.92 2.92
N PHE A 111 17.47 9.98 3.22
CA PHE A 111 16.77 8.87 3.85
C PHE A 111 16.72 7.62 2.94
N THR A 112 16.48 7.80 1.64
CA THR A 112 16.51 6.69 0.65
C THR A 112 17.89 6.05 0.59
N GLU A 113 18.96 6.82 0.45
CA GLU A 113 20.34 6.31 0.37
C GLU A 113 20.75 5.51 1.61
N SER A 114 20.22 5.83 2.79
CA SER A 114 20.50 5.08 4.02
C SER A 114 20.02 3.62 3.96
N LEU A 115 19.08 3.31 3.07
CA LEU A 115 18.53 1.96 2.87
C LEU A 115 19.28 1.15 1.79
N LYS A 116 20.20 1.76 1.05
CA LYS A 116 20.86 1.13 -0.10
C LYS A 116 21.52 -0.21 0.23
N TYR A 117 22.13 -0.31 1.40
CA TYR A 117 22.81 -1.54 1.84
C TYR A 117 21.88 -2.76 1.95
N LEU A 118 20.56 -2.55 2.12
CA LEU A 118 19.58 -3.64 2.22
C LEU A 118 19.48 -4.45 0.94
N SER A 119 19.68 -3.84 -0.23
CA SER A 119 19.68 -4.53 -1.52
C SER A 119 20.80 -5.56 -1.68
N GLN A 120 21.86 -5.42 -0.88
CA GLN A 120 23.05 -6.31 -0.88
C GLN A 120 23.15 -7.15 0.39
N SER A 121 22.24 -6.97 1.34
CA SER A 121 22.21 -7.73 2.58
C SER A 121 21.58 -9.10 2.35
N PRO A 122 21.94 -10.12 3.15
CA PRO A 122 21.22 -11.38 3.11
C PRO A 122 19.72 -11.16 3.34
N ILE A 123 18.91 -11.79 2.50
CA ILE A 123 17.45 -11.66 2.61
C ILE A 123 16.97 -12.12 4.01
N TYR A 124 16.11 -11.34 4.64
CA TYR A 124 15.49 -11.68 5.91
C TYR A 124 14.12 -12.32 5.70
N ASP A 125 13.28 -11.62 4.95
CA ASP A 125 11.94 -12.07 4.57
C ASP A 125 11.42 -11.31 3.32
N HIS A 126 10.14 -11.47 3.03
CA HIS A 126 9.51 -10.89 1.84
C HIS A 126 9.41 -9.36 1.86
N ASP A 127 9.52 -8.72 3.02
CA ASP A 127 9.28 -7.27 3.19
C ASP A 127 10.32 -6.37 2.50
N LEU A 128 11.35 -6.96 1.91
CA LEU A 128 12.33 -6.24 1.09
C LEU A 128 11.66 -5.42 -0.02
N GLY A 129 10.51 -5.88 -0.56
CA GLY A 129 9.72 -5.12 -1.51
C GLY A 129 9.17 -3.82 -0.93
N PHE A 130 8.60 -3.86 0.28
CA PHE A 130 8.15 -2.66 0.99
C PHE A 130 9.30 -1.68 1.27
N LEU A 131 10.48 -2.19 1.63
CA LEU A 131 11.65 -1.35 1.91
C LEU A 131 12.14 -0.60 0.67
N ILE A 132 12.19 -1.28 -0.47
CA ILE A 132 12.86 -0.78 -1.69
C ILE A 132 11.89 -0.09 -2.64
N MET A 133 10.70 -0.63 -2.89
CA MET A 133 9.78 -0.01 -3.87
C MET A 133 9.17 1.28 -3.36
N THR A 134 8.88 1.39 -2.06
CA THR A 134 8.34 2.64 -1.49
C THR A 134 9.38 3.74 -1.43
N SER A 135 10.67 3.41 -1.29
CA SER A 135 11.80 4.36 -1.26
C SER A 135 12.45 4.56 -2.63
N PHE A 136 13.29 3.62 -3.05
CA PHE A 136 14.01 3.68 -4.33
C PHE A 136 13.09 3.64 -5.56
N GLY A 137 11.94 2.97 -5.48
CA GLY A 137 10.95 2.96 -6.56
C GLY A 137 10.44 4.37 -6.85
N ASN A 138 10.01 5.11 -5.81
CA ASN A 138 9.58 6.50 -5.95
C ASN A 138 10.76 7.42 -6.34
N ALA A 139 11.94 7.21 -5.76
CA ALA A 139 13.15 7.96 -6.12
C ALA A 139 13.48 7.81 -7.60
N TYR A 140 13.48 6.59 -8.13
CA TYR A 140 13.74 6.33 -9.55
C TYR A 140 12.66 6.95 -10.45
N ARG A 141 11.39 6.78 -10.08
CA ARG A 141 10.24 7.32 -10.84
C ARG A 141 10.36 8.84 -11.03
N LEU A 142 10.81 9.56 -10.01
CA LEU A 142 10.87 11.02 -10.03
C LEU A 142 12.21 11.60 -10.53
N THR A 143 13.30 10.83 -10.46
CA THR A 143 14.63 11.34 -10.81
C THR A 143 15.26 10.68 -12.03
N GLY A 144 14.86 9.46 -12.37
CA GLY A 144 15.50 8.67 -13.43
C GLY A 144 16.95 8.25 -13.14
N LYS A 145 17.44 8.37 -11.89
CA LYS A 145 18.83 8.05 -11.55
C LYS A 145 19.11 6.56 -11.74
N GLU A 146 20.04 6.22 -12.62
CA GLU A 146 20.38 4.82 -12.94
C GLU A 146 20.86 4.03 -11.71
N GLU A 147 21.53 4.68 -10.77
CA GLU A 147 21.96 4.05 -9.51
C GLU A 147 20.81 3.52 -8.68
N TYR A 148 19.64 4.18 -8.66
CA TYR A 148 18.44 3.72 -7.98
C TYR A 148 17.83 2.50 -8.65
N LYS A 149 17.84 2.48 -9.98
CA LYS A 149 17.45 1.29 -10.76
C LYS A 149 18.30 0.09 -10.38
N GLN A 150 19.63 0.24 -10.27
CA GLN A 150 20.52 -0.87 -9.91
C GLN A 150 20.24 -1.41 -8.50
N VAL A 151 19.86 -0.55 -7.56
CA VAL A 151 19.43 -0.97 -6.22
C VAL A 151 18.17 -1.83 -6.29
N ILE A 152 17.16 -1.42 -7.06
CA ILE A 152 15.91 -2.17 -7.23
C ILE A 152 16.16 -3.52 -7.90
N LEU A 153 16.99 -3.58 -8.95
CA LEU A 153 17.34 -4.82 -9.63
C LEU A 153 18.04 -5.82 -8.68
N SER A 154 19.01 -5.34 -7.90
CA SER A 154 19.70 -6.18 -6.90
C SER A 154 18.77 -6.70 -5.81
N ALA A 155 17.84 -5.85 -5.33
CA ALA A 155 16.85 -6.25 -4.34
C ALA A 155 15.84 -7.27 -4.90
N ALA A 156 15.43 -7.12 -6.16
CA ALA A 156 14.54 -8.07 -6.82
C ALA A 156 15.17 -9.46 -6.96
N ASP A 157 16.45 -9.54 -7.31
CA ASP A 157 17.19 -10.80 -7.34
C ASP A 157 17.28 -11.45 -5.94
N SER A 158 17.49 -10.63 -4.90
CA SER A 158 17.45 -11.10 -3.51
C SER A 158 16.08 -11.63 -3.12
N LEU A 159 15.00 -10.89 -3.40
CA LEU A 159 13.63 -11.30 -3.10
C LEU A 159 13.28 -12.61 -3.81
N ALA A 160 13.68 -12.76 -5.07
CA ALA A 160 13.44 -13.97 -5.86
C ALA A 160 14.03 -15.24 -5.22
N THR A 161 15.06 -15.12 -4.38
CA THR A 161 15.63 -16.27 -3.65
C THR A 161 14.65 -16.91 -2.66
N LEU A 162 13.58 -16.23 -2.29
CA LEU A 162 12.50 -16.77 -1.46
C LEU A 162 11.49 -17.61 -2.25
N PHE A 163 11.50 -17.54 -3.59
CA PHE A 163 10.58 -18.32 -4.41
C PHE A 163 10.86 -19.82 -4.30
N ARG A 164 9.80 -20.59 -4.10
CA ARG A 164 9.87 -22.06 -4.03
C ARG A 164 9.08 -22.66 -5.19
N PRO A 165 9.74 -23.13 -6.25
CA PRO A 165 9.06 -23.61 -7.47
C PRO A 165 8.02 -24.70 -7.24
N ASN A 166 8.26 -25.62 -6.29
CA ASN A 166 7.35 -26.70 -5.94
C ASN A 166 6.06 -26.17 -5.26
N VAL A 167 6.14 -25.07 -4.52
CA VAL A 167 4.97 -24.40 -3.92
C VAL A 167 4.34 -23.41 -4.90
N GLY A 168 5.14 -22.69 -5.67
CA GLY A 168 4.73 -21.65 -6.61
C GLY A 168 4.54 -20.29 -5.94
N THR A 169 5.12 -20.06 -4.74
CA THR A 169 5.08 -18.77 -4.04
C THR A 169 6.43 -18.41 -3.42
N LEU A 170 6.59 -17.12 -3.11
CA LEU A 170 7.65 -16.64 -2.23
C LEU A 170 7.36 -17.08 -0.79
N LEU A 171 8.34 -17.63 -0.11
CA LEU A 171 8.28 -17.90 1.32
C LEU A 171 8.30 -16.58 2.08
N SER A 172 7.21 -16.26 2.78
CA SER A 172 7.09 -14.95 3.43
C SER A 172 8.05 -14.81 4.60
N TRP A 173 7.97 -15.73 5.56
CA TRP A 173 8.81 -15.69 6.76
C TRP A 173 9.63 -16.96 6.92
N PRO A 174 10.88 -17.02 6.42
CA PRO A 174 11.75 -18.22 6.56
C PRO A 174 11.93 -18.68 8.01
N ARG A 175 11.97 -17.73 8.95
CA ARG A 175 12.10 -18.01 10.39
C ARG A 175 10.88 -18.67 11.04
N ASN A 176 9.71 -18.61 10.37
CA ASN A 176 8.44 -19.06 10.93
C ASN A 176 7.94 -20.39 10.31
N ILE A 177 8.78 -21.10 9.55
CA ILE A 177 8.42 -22.40 8.96
C ILE A 177 7.98 -23.39 10.03
N GLU A 178 8.71 -23.49 11.14
CA GLU A 178 8.37 -24.39 12.24
C GLU A 178 7.07 -23.94 12.95
N MET A 179 6.91 -22.65 13.19
CA MET A 179 5.73 -22.08 13.83
C MET A 179 4.45 -22.39 13.04
N PHE A 180 4.50 -22.28 11.72
CA PHE A 180 3.34 -22.58 10.86
C PHE A 180 3.26 -24.06 10.44
N GLY A 181 4.31 -24.85 10.70
CA GLY A 181 4.38 -26.25 10.29
C GLY A 181 4.44 -26.45 8.78
N GLY A 182 5.04 -25.50 8.05
CA GLY A 182 5.17 -25.55 6.59
C GLY A 182 5.62 -24.24 5.96
N HIS A 183 5.68 -24.25 4.62
CA HIS A 183 5.93 -23.03 3.85
C HIS A 183 4.76 -22.05 4.06
N ASN A 184 5.07 -20.87 4.54
CA ASN A 184 4.06 -19.84 4.82
C ASN A 184 4.13 -18.75 3.76
N THR A 185 2.95 -18.35 3.28
CA THR A 185 2.78 -17.19 2.39
C THR A 185 1.71 -16.29 3.00
N ILE A 186 1.99 -15.01 3.17
CA ILE A 186 1.02 -14.05 3.69
C ILE A 186 0.49 -13.15 2.59
N MET A 187 -0.68 -12.56 2.81
CA MET A 187 -1.34 -11.71 1.83
C MET A 187 -0.51 -10.47 1.46
N ASP A 188 0.21 -9.92 2.42
CA ASP A 188 1.11 -8.76 2.29
C ASP A 188 2.15 -8.95 1.17
N ASN A 189 2.54 -10.19 0.91
CA ASN A 189 3.49 -10.53 -0.13
C ASN A 189 3.04 -10.11 -1.54
N MET A 190 1.73 -9.95 -1.75
CA MET A 190 1.19 -9.46 -3.02
C MET A 190 1.73 -8.08 -3.41
N ILE A 191 2.00 -7.21 -2.42
CA ILE A 191 2.58 -5.88 -2.65
C ILE A 191 4.03 -5.99 -3.15
N ASN A 192 4.79 -6.93 -2.61
CA ASN A 192 6.21 -7.11 -2.93
C ASN A 192 6.45 -7.66 -4.35
N LEU A 193 5.41 -8.21 -4.99
CA LEU A 193 5.49 -8.68 -6.38
C LEU A 193 5.75 -7.55 -7.37
N GLU A 194 5.37 -6.30 -7.05
CA GLU A 194 5.62 -5.15 -7.90
C GLU A 194 7.10 -5.00 -8.25
N MET A 195 7.99 -5.23 -7.28
CA MET A 195 9.44 -5.15 -7.50
C MET A 195 9.92 -6.19 -8.52
N LEU A 196 9.35 -7.39 -8.51
CA LEU A 196 9.71 -8.44 -9.47
C LEU A 196 9.23 -8.10 -10.89
N TYR A 197 7.99 -7.64 -11.04
CA TYR A 197 7.47 -7.19 -12.34
C TYR A 197 8.26 -6.00 -12.87
N TRP A 198 8.53 -5.02 -11.99
CA TRP A 198 9.30 -3.84 -12.36
C TRP A 198 10.69 -4.21 -12.84
N ALA A 199 11.41 -5.06 -12.10
CA ALA A 199 12.76 -5.49 -12.45
C ALA A 199 12.79 -6.23 -13.80
N ALA A 200 11.86 -7.14 -14.05
CA ALA A 200 11.75 -7.84 -15.33
C ALA A 200 11.60 -6.89 -16.52
N LYS A 201 10.87 -5.78 -16.36
CA LYS A 201 10.65 -4.76 -17.41
C LYS A 201 11.81 -3.80 -17.58
N HIS A 202 12.69 -3.67 -16.57
CA HIS A 202 13.78 -2.68 -16.55
C HIS A 202 15.18 -3.28 -16.71
N GLY A 203 15.27 -4.49 -17.27
CA GLY A 203 16.54 -5.13 -17.63
C GLY A 203 17.06 -6.14 -16.62
N GLY A 204 16.25 -6.50 -15.62
CA GLY A 204 16.48 -7.65 -14.75
C GLY A 204 16.13 -8.97 -15.43
N ASN A 205 16.19 -10.07 -14.68
CA ASN A 205 15.86 -11.39 -15.17
C ASN A 205 14.37 -11.48 -15.56
N PRO A 206 14.00 -11.81 -16.82
CA PRO A 206 12.61 -11.92 -17.25
C PRO A 206 11.77 -12.91 -16.43
N TYR A 207 12.37 -13.98 -15.88
CA TYR A 207 11.68 -14.96 -15.03
C TYR A 207 11.10 -14.38 -13.74
N LEU A 208 11.52 -13.19 -13.31
CA LEU A 208 10.94 -12.51 -12.16
C LEU A 208 9.45 -12.23 -12.34
N ALA A 209 9.03 -11.89 -13.56
CA ALA A 209 7.61 -11.69 -13.88
C ALA A 209 6.81 -13.00 -13.81
N ASP A 210 7.39 -14.11 -14.29
CA ASP A 210 6.76 -15.42 -14.21
C ASP A 210 6.61 -15.89 -12.75
N MET A 211 7.63 -15.66 -11.92
CA MET A 211 7.58 -15.95 -10.47
C MET A 211 6.46 -15.15 -9.79
N ALA A 212 6.36 -13.85 -10.08
CA ALA A 212 5.33 -12.97 -9.54
C ALA A 212 3.92 -13.41 -9.98
N THR A 213 3.74 -13.74 -11.26
CA THR A 213 2.46 -14.22 -11.81
C THR A 213 2.06 -15.56 -11.18
N THR A 214 2.99 -16.51 -11.09
CA THR A 214 2.75 -17.81 -10.45
C THR A 214 2.35 -17.65 -8.98
N HIS A 215 3.02 -16.74 -8.26
CA HIS A 215 2.65 -16.42 -6.88
C HIS A 215 1.23 -15.86 -6.80
N ALA A 216 0.88 -14.88 -7.65
CA ALA A 216 -0.45 -14.28 -7.66
C ALA A 216 -1.55 -15.30 -7.99
N GLU A 217 -1.33 -16.20 -8.96
CA GLU A 217 -2.27 -17.28 -9.30
C GLU A 217 -2.45 -18.28 -8.15
N LYS A 218 -1.35 -18.66 -7.47
CA LYS A 218 -1.41 -19.57 -6.32
C LYS A 218 -2.15 -18.91 -5.14
N THR A 219 -1.88 -17.62 -4.89
CA THR A 219 -2.57 -16.82 -3.87
C THR A 219 -4.06 -16.70 -4.20
N MET A 220 -4.43 -16.38 -5.44
CA MET A 220 -5.82 -16.32 -5.88
C MET A 220 -6.58 -17.61 -5.60
N LYS A 221 -5.92 -18.76 -5.73
CA LYS A 221 -6.54 -20.08 -5.55
C LYS A 221 -6.71 -20.48 -4.09
N TRP A 222 -5.79 -20.08 -3.18
CA TRP A 222 -5.70 -20.70 -1.87
C TRP A 222 -5.77 -19.74 -0.67
N HIS A 223 -5.61 -18.41 -0.90
CA HIS A 223 -5.72 -17.43 0.17
C HIS A 223 -7.14 -16.91 0.40
N PHE A 224 -8.11 -17.40 -0.35
CA PHE A 224 -9.48 -16.88 -0.29
C PHE A 224 -10.47 -18.01 -0.01
N ARG A 225 -11.52 -17.65 0.72
CA ARG A 225 -12.72 -18.47 0.91
C ARG A 225 -13.65 -18.32 -0.29
N ASP A 226 -14.69 -19.11 -0.35
CA ASP A 226 -15.67 -19.10 -1.46
C ASP A 226 -16.39 -17.74 -1.61
N ASP A 227 -16.45 -16.96 -0.54
CA ASP A 227 -17.01 -15.59 -0.49
C ASP A 227 -16.00 -14.50 -0.84
N PHE A 228 -14.78 -14.83 -1.28
CA PHE A 228 -13.67 -13.92 -1.57
C PHE A 228 -13.10 -13.16 -0.36
N SER A 229 -13.44 -13.54 0.86
CA SER A 229 -12.73 -13.10 2.05
C SER A 229 -11.39 -13.82 2.18
N SER A 230 -10.33 -13.07 2.56
CA SER A 230 -8.97 -13.60 2.58
C SER A 230 -8.60 -14.25 3.92
N TYR A 231 -7.77 -15.30 3.86
CA TYR A 231 -6.91 -15.69 4.96
C TYR A 231 -5.71 -14.74 5.02
N HIS A 232 -5.18 -14.49 6.22
CA HIS A 232 -3.90 -13.77 6.31
C HIS A 232 -2.74 -14.63 5.81
N VAL A 233 -2.67 -15.90 6.25
CA VAL A 233 -1.59 -16.83 5.96
C VAL A 233 -2.12 -18.09 5.29
N ALA A 234 -1.57 -18.46 4.15
CA ALA A 234 -1.71 -19.78 3.55
C ALA A 234 -0.47 -20.62 3.87
N VAL A 235 -0.69 -21.83 4.37
CA VAL A 235 0.38 -22.78 4.71
C VAL A 235 0.37 -23.93 3.70
N TYR A 236 1.57 -24.25 3.21
CA TYR A 236 1.76 -25.30 2.21
C TYR A 236 2.78 -26.33 2.72
N ASP A 237 2.62 -27.57 2.27
CA ASP A 237 3.65 -28.58 2.44
C ASP A 237 4.93 -28.16 1.72
N THR A 238 6.05 -28.17 2.43
CA THR A 238 7.35 -27.71 1.92
C THR A 238 7.93 -28.56 0.80
N LEU A 239 7.54 -29.84 0.73
CA LEU A 239 8.06 -30.80 -0.25
C LEU A 239 7.15 -30.92 -1.46
N THR A 240 5.84 -31.07 -1.23
CA THR A 240 4.86 -31.31 -2.30
C THR A 240 4.27 -30.01 -2.86
N GLY A 241 4.30 -28.93 -2.11
CA GLY A 241 3.64 -27.66 -2.46
C GLY A 241 2.12 -27.70 -2.35
N GLU A 242 1.55 -28.73 -1.72
CA GLU A 242 0.13 -28.85 -1.48
C GLU A 242 -0.34 -27.85 -0.42
N PHE A 243 -1.50 -27.24 -0.63
CA PHE A 243 -2.13 -26.38 0.36
C PHE A 243 -2.60 -27.20 1.56
N LEU A 244 -2.17 -26.81 2.75
CA LEU A 244 -2.51 -27.49 4.00
C LEU A 244 -3.69 -26.79 4.71
N ARG A 245 -3.63 -25.48 4.88
CA ARG A 245 -4.64 -24.70 5.58
C ARG A 245 -4.44 -23.18 5.43
N GLY A 246 -5.52 -22.42 5.61
CA GLY A 246 -5.50 -20.99 5.85
C GLY A 246 -5.58 -20.68 7.34
N VAL A 247 -4.75 -19.73 7.80
CA VAL A 247 -4.73 -19.26 9.21
C VAL A 247 -4.52 -17.77 9.28
N THR A 248 -4.56 -17.20 10.49
CA THR A 248 -4.19 -15.82 10.72
C THR A 248 -2.94 -15.71 11.60
N HIS A 249 -2.28 -14.55 11.52
CA HIS A 249 -1.22 -14.12 12.44
C HIS A 249 -1.56 -12.78 13.08
N GLN A 250 -2.12 -11.85 12.28
CA GLN A 250 -2.47 -10.49 12.72
C GLN A 250 -3.98 -10.27 12.84
N GLY A 251 -4.84 -11.16 12.29
CA GLY A 251 -6.29 -11.10 12.41
C GLY A 251 -6.80 -11.65 13.74
N TYR A 252 -8.12 -11.53 13.94
CA TYR A 252 -8.81 -11.97 15.16
C TYR A 252 -8.81 -13.49 15.31
N ALA A 253 -9.14 -14.22 14.25
CA ALA A 253 -9.21 -15.68 14.22
C ALA A 253 -8.92 -16.21 12.81
N ASP A 254 -8.62 -17.51 12.69
CA ASP A 254 -8.32 -18.15 11.40
C ASP A 254 -9.43 -18.02 10.36
N ASN A 255 -10.68 -17.92 10.82
CA ASN A 255 -11.86 -17.74 9.97
C ASN A 255 -12.35 -16.29 9.87
N SER A 256 -11.68 -15.33 10.52
CA SER A 256 -12.03 -13.91 10.45
C SER A 256 -11.48 -13.23 9.20
N LEU A 257 -11.97 -12.03 8.94
CA LEU A 257 -11.48 -11.17 7.88
C LEU A 257 -10.67 -10.00 8.45
N TRP A 258 -9.37 -10.15 8.50
CA TRP A 258 -8.45 -9.09 8.85
C TRP A 258 -8.46 -7.97 7.80
N ALA A 259 -8.85 -6.75 8.20
CA ALA A 259 -9.13 -5.67 7.26
C ALA A 259 -7.92 -5.29 6.39
N ARG A 260 -6.72 -5.20 6.97
CA ARG A 260 -5.51 -4.84 6.21
C ARG A 260 -5.06 -5.98 5.30
N GLY A 261 -5.29 -7.26 5.65
CA GLY A 261 -5.04 -8.38 4.74
C GLY A 261 -5.89 -8.30 3.48
N GLN A 262 -7.19 -8.01 3.64
CA GLN A 262 -8.07 -7.78 2.49
C GLN A 262 -7.65 -6.54 1.69
N ALA A 263 -7.21 -5.47 2.36
CA ALA A 263 -6.69 -4.27 1.71
C ALA A 263 -5.45 -4.57 0.85
N TRP A 264 -4.52 -5.37 1.35
CA TRP A 264 -3.35 -5.83 0.58
C TRP A 264 -3.75 -6.63 -0.64
N ALA A 265 -4.78 -7.48 -0.53
CA ALA A 265 -5.30 -8.22 -1.67
C ALA A 265 -5.87 -7.30 -2.75
N ILE A 266 -6.67 -6.29 -2.39
CA ILE A 266 -7.24 -5.33 -3.34
C ILE A 266 -6.12 -4.58 -4.07
N TYR A 267 -5.16 -4.03 -3.34
CA TYR A 267 -4.02 -3.32 -3.92
C TYR A 267 -3.16 -4.24 -4.79
N GLY A 268 -2.84 -5.42 -4.26
CA GLY A 268 -1.98 -6.39 -4.95
C GLY A 268 -2.56 -6.88 -6.26
N TYR A 269 -3.84 -7.29 -6.31
CA TYR A 269 -4.47 -7.75 -7.56
C TYR A 269 -4.70 -6.61 -8.55
N THR A 270 -4.95 -5.40 -8.09
CA THR A 270 -4.97 -4.20 -8.96
C THR A 270 -3.60 -4.00 -9.63
N MET A 271 -2.53 -4.07 -8.86
CA MET A 271 -1.16 -3.98 -9.34
C MET A 271 -0.82 -5.13 -10.31
N VAL A 272 -1.16 -6.38 -9.97
CA VAL A 272 -0.90 -7.54 -10.85
C VAL A 272 -1.63 -7.38 -12.19
N TYR A 273 -2.87 -6.88 -12.19
CA TYR A 273 -3.56 -6.55 -13.45
C TYR A 273 -2.83 -5.44 -14.22
N ARG A 274 -2.38 -4.38 -13.55
CA ARG A 274 -1.57 -3.33 -14.20
C ARG A 274 -0.38 -3.92 -14.94
N GLU A 275 0.31 -4.85 -14.32
CA GLU A 275 1.56 -5.43 -14.81
C GLU A 275 1.36 -6.48 -15.90
N THR A 276 0.30 -7.30 -15.81
CA THR A 276 0.06 -8.46 -16.69
C THR A 276 -0.97 -8.21 -17.78
N ARG A 277 -1.94 -7.33 -17.54
CA ARG A 277 -3.15 -7.14 -18.36
C ARG A 277 -4.01 -8.39 -18.50
N ASP A 278 -3.87 -9.36 -17.62
CA ASP A 278 -4.73 -10.55 -17.56
C ASP A 278 -6.04 -10.22 -16.83
N SER A 279 -7.15 -10.29 -17.56
CA SER A 279 -8.49 -9.94 -17.05
C SER A 279 -8.92 -10.77 -15.84
N ARG A 280 -8.37 -11.98 -15.66
CA ARG A 280 -8.65 -12.81 -14.48
C ARG A 280 -8.31 -12.07 -13.17
N PHE A 281 -7.21 -11.33 -13.17
CA PHE A 281 -6.79 -10.55 -11.99
C PHE A 281 -7.66 -9.30 -11.78
N LEU A 282 -8.14 -8.66 -12.86
CA LEU A 282 -9.07 -7.55 -12.77
C LEU A 282 -10.42 -7.99 -12.20
N ASP A 283 -10.98 -9.07 -12.72
CA ASP A 283 -12.23 -9.65 -12.24
C ASP A 283 -12.12 -10.07 -10.76
N PHE A 284 -10.96 -10.61 -10.39
CA PHE A 284 -10.69 -11.01 -9.02
C PHE A 284 -10.55 -9.81 -8.08
N ALA A 285 -9.82 -8.76 -8.49
CA ALA A 285 -9.70 -7.53 -7.73
C ALA A 285 -11.06 -6.90 -7.42
N GLN A 286 -12.01 -6.92 -8.37
CA GLN A 286 -13.36 -6.44 -8.16
C GLN A 286 -14.11 -7.25 -7.08
N LYS A 287 -14.07 -8.59 -7.15
CA LYS A 287 -14.73 -9.47 -6.17
C LYS A 287 -14.20 -9.25 -4.75
N VAL A 288 -12.89 -9.17 -4.61
CA VAL A 288 -12.23 -8.91 -3.32
C VAL A 288 -12.58 -7.51 -2.79
N THR A 289 -12.69 -6.53 -3.69
CA THR A 289 -13.11 -5.16 -3.38
C THR A 289 -14.55 -5.10 -2.90
N ASP A 290 -15.47 -5.78 -3.60
CA ASP A 290 -16.89 -5.74 -3.24
C ASP A 290 -17.14 -6.31 -1.85
N VAL A 291 -16.48 -7.42 -1.47
CA VAL A 291 -16.53 -7.97 -0.10
C VAL A 291 -16.06 -6.96 0.95
N TYR A 292 -14.97 -6.23 0.68
CA TYR A 292 -14.49 -5.21 1.61
C TYR A 292 -15.48 -4.06 1.76
N LEU A 293 -16.00 -3.54 0.65
CA LEU A 293 -16.93 -2.40 0.65
C LEU A 293 -18.28 -2.74 1.31
N GLU A 294 -18.78 -3.95 1.15
CA GLU A 294 -20.02 -4.43 1.77
C GLU A 294 -19.93 -4.51 3.30
N ARG A 295 -18.72 -4.67 3.84
CA ARG A 295 -18.47 -4.84 5.28
C ARG A 295 -18.03 -3.55 5.97
N LEU A 296 -17.87 -2.46 5.23
CA LEU A 296 -17.47 -1.16 5.80
C LEU A 296 -18.58 -0.58 6.68
N PRO A 297 -18.21 0.04 7.81
CA PRO A 297 -19.12 0.89 8.57
C PRO A 297 -19.40 2.22 7.84
N ASP A 298 -20.37 2.99 8.35
CA ASP A 298 -20.85 4.22 7.74
C ASP A 298 -19.77 5.28 7.49
N ASP A 299 -18.71 5.29 8.32
CA ASP A 299 -17.58 6.22 8.18
C ASP A 299 -16.51 5.75 7.20
N TYR A 300 -16.72 4.66 6.48
CA TYR A 300 -15.81 4.11 5.48
C TYR A 300 -14.38 3.81 5.98
N VAL A 301 -14.14 3.78 7.29
CA VAL A 301 -12.89 3.32 7.89
C VAL A 301 -13.16 1.99 8.59
N PRO A 302 -12.53 0.88 8.18
CA PRO A 302 -12.83 -0.43 8.73
C PRO A 302 -12.44 -0.55 10.20
N TYR A 303 -13.04 -1.50 10.89
CA TYR A 303 -12.46 -2.06 12.09
C TYR A 303 -11.22 -2.86 11.70
N TRP A 304 -10.26 -3.04 12.62
CA TRP A 304 -9.02 -3.76 12.37
C TRP A 304 -9.23 -5.20 11.86
N ASP A 305 -10.33 -5.80 12.28
CA ASP A 305 -10.85 -7.08 11.78
C ASP A 305 -12.37 -6.95 11.70
N PHE A 306 -12.96 -7.38 10.60
CA PHE A 306 -14.41 -7.25 10.36
C PHE A 306 -15.26 -8.19 11.22
N ASP A 307 -14.63 -9.18 11.87
CA ASP A 307 -15.27 -10.18 12.72
C ASP A 307 -14.87 -10.04 14.19
N ASP A 308 -14.26 -8.90 14.60
CA ASP A 308 -14.00 -8.64 16.01
C ASP A 308 -15.32 -8.57 16.81
N PRO A 309 -15.52 -9.45 17.81
CA PRO A 309 -16.78 -9.51 18.55
C PRO A 309 -17.07 -8.26 19.40
N SER A 310 -16.09 -7.36 19.56
CA SER A 310 -16.27 -6.08 20.25
C SER A 310 -16.80 -4.96 19.35
N ILE A 311 -17.11 -5.22 18.09
CA ILE A 311 -17.77 -4.22 17.23
C ILE A 311 -19.13 -3.85 17.83
N PRO A 312 -19.47 -2.54 17.98
CA PRO A 312 -18.82 -1.36 17.36
C PRO A 312 -17.68 -0.72 18.17
N ASP A 313 -17.29 -1.27 19.30
CA ASP A 313 -16.25 -0.73 20.19
C ASP A 313 -14.83 -1.20 19.83
N ALA A 314 -14.69 -2.04 18.79
CA ALA A 314 -13.42 -2.51 18.28
C ALA A 314 -12.57 -1.36 17.70
N PRO A 315 -11.23 -1.42 17.80
CA PRO A 315 -10.34 -0.44 17.18
C PRO A 315 -10.55 -0.33 15.66
N LYS A 316 -10.47 0.90 15.13
CA LYS A 316 -10.43 1.17 13.69
C LYS A 316 -9.03 0.95 13.14
N ASP A 317 -8.94 0.67 11.84
CA ASP A 317 -7.64 0.62 11.13
C ASP A 317 -7.63 1.61 9.97
N ALA A 318 -7.21 2.85 10.25
CA ALA A 318 -7.05 3.89 9.24
C ALA A 318 -6.07 3.48 8.12
N SER A 319 -5.04 2.69 8.45
CA SER A 319 -4.06 2.22 7.46
C SER A 319 -4.70 1.35 6.38
N ALA A 320 -5.62 0.46 6.75
CA ALA A 320 -6.34 -0.37 5.78
C ALA A 320 -7.23 0.48 4.85
N ALA A 321 -7.88 1.53 5.38
CA ALA A 321 -8.65 2.47 4.56
C ALA A 321 -7.76 3.22 3.56
N CYS A 322 -6.55 3.65 3.97
CA CYS A 322 -5.59 4.33 3.08
C CYS A 322 -5.15 3.44 1.92
N VAL A 323 -4.78 2.19 2.22
CA VAL A 323 -4.39 1.21 1.20
C VAL A 323 -5.51 0.98 0.19
N VAL A 324 -6.75 0.79 0.68
CA VAL A 324 -7.91 0.57 -0.20
C VAL A 324 -8.25 1.82 -0.99
N ALA A 325 -8.25 3.01 -0.39
CA ALA A 325 -8.50 4.25 -1.12
C ALA A 325 -7.51 4.43 -2.29
N SER A 326 -6.21 4.19 -2.03
CA SER A 326 -5.20 4.25 -3.08
C SER A 326 -5.42 3.20 -4.18
N ALA A 327 -5.72 1.96 -3.80
CA ALA A 327 -6.01 0.87 -4.73
C ALA A 327 -7.24 1.17 -5.61
N LEU A 328 -8.33 1.67 -5.02
CA LEU A 328 -9.56 1.98 -5.74
C LEU A 328 -9.38 3.11 -6.78
N LEU A 329 -8.56 4.11 -6.47
CA LEU A 329 -8.24 5.20 -7.40
C LEU A 329 -7.44 4.71 -8.61
N GLU A 330 -6.66 3.64 -8.46
CA GLU A 330 -6.04 2.97 -9.61
C GLU A 330 -7.04 2.03 -10.30
N LEU A 331 -7.70 1.15 -9.56
CA LEU A 331 -8.57 0.10 -10.08
C LEU A 331 -9.69 0.67 -10.96
N GLN A 332 -10.29 1.78 -10.55
CA GLN A 332 -11.36 2.44 -11.29
C GLN A 332 -10.97 2.83 -12.72
N SER A 333 -9.68 3.10 -12.97
CA SER A 333 -9.20 3.49 -14.30
C SER A 333 -9.25 2.36 -15.34
N TYR A 334 -9.47 1.14 -14.90
CA TYR A 334 -9.53 -0.06 -15.73
C TYR A 334 -10.97 -0.56 -15.98
N LEU A 335 -11.97 0.10 -15.41
CA LEU A 335 -13.34 -0.41 -15.33
C LEU A 335 -14.34 0.43 -16.14
N PRO A 336 -15.49 -0.14 -16.50
CA PRO A 336 -16.61 0.62 -17.07
C PRO A 336 -17.07 1.74 -16.14
N SER A 337 -17.60 2.82 -16.73
CA SER A 337 -17.88 4.08 -16.03
C SER A 337 -18.78 3.97 -14.80
N ASP A 338 -19.73 3.03 -14.77
CA ASP A 338 -20.64 2.81 -13.62
C ASP A 338 -19.91 2.21 -12.42
N VAL A 339 -19.12 1.16 -12.66
CA VAL A 339 -18.28 0.53 -11.61
C VAL A 339 -17.16 1.46 -11.18
N ALA A 340 -16.53 2.15 -12.14
CA ALA A 340 -15.48 3.15 -11.87
C ALA A 340 -15.98 4.23 -10.92
N ARG A 341 -17.18 4.78 -11.14
CA ARG A 341 -17.80 5.79 -10.23
C ARG A 341 -18.06 5.23 -8.84
N LYS A 342 -18.56 3.97 -8.72
CA LYS A 342 -18.77 3.31 -7.42
C LYS A 342 -17.47 3.28 -6.60
N TYR A 343 -16.38 2.84 -7.22
CA TYR A 343 -15.10 2.68 -6.53
C TYR A 343 -14.43 4.03 -6.23
N ARG A 344 -14.48 4.98 -7.17
CA ARG A 344 -14.01 6.34 -6.94
C ARG A 344 -14.78 7.03 -5.80
N SER A 345 -16.11 6.90 -5.78
CA SER A 345 -16.94 7.42 -4.69
C SER A 345 -16.57 6.83 -3.35
N ALA A 346 -16.34 5.51 -3.28
CA ALA A 346 -15.89 4.87 -2.05
C ALA A 346 -14.52 5.38 -1.58
N ALA A 347 -13.56 5.53 -2.49
CA ALA A 347 -12.24 6.09 -2.17
C ALA A 347 -12.34 7.53 -1.64
N ILE A 348 -13.16 8.39 -2.27
CA ILE A 348 -13.34 9.78 -1.80
C ILE A 348 -13.99 9.79 -0.41
N LYS A 349 -14.97 8.93 -0.13
CA LYS A 349 -15.58 8.83 1.21
C LYS A 349 -14.56 8.38 2.27
N MET A 350 -13.68 7.41 1.95
CA MET A 350 -12.57 7.04 2.84
C MET A 350 -11.67 8.23 3.12
N LEU A 351 -11.22 8.94 2.07
CA LEU A 351 -10.34 10.11 2.20
C LEU A 351 -11.03 11.26 2.96
N THR A 352 -12.32 11.48 2.76
CA THR A 352 -13.11 12.46 3.52
C THR A 352 -13.10 12.12 5.02
N SER A 353 -13.38 10.87 5.37
CA SER A 353 -13.35 10.43 6.77
C SER A 353 -11.95 10.56 7.38
N LEU A 354 -10.92 10.08 6.66
CA LEU A 354 -9.53 10.13 7.11
C LEU A 354 -9.03 11.58 7.30
N SER A 355 -9.51 12.52 6.50
CA SER A 355 -9.16 13.96 6.63
C SER A 355 -9.97 14.70 7.70
N SER A 356 -10.91 14.04 8.37
CA SER A 356 -11.70 14.64 9.45
C SER A 356 -10.91 14.76 10.75
N GLU A 357 -11.36 15.64 11.66
CA GLU A 357 -10.78 15.78 13.01
C GLU A 357 -10.75 14.46 13.82
N LYS A 358 -11.60 13.50 13.45
CA LYS A 358 -11.63 12.19 14.08
C LYS A 358 -10.37 11.36 13.77
N TYR A 359 -9.82 11.49 12.56
CA TYR A 359 -8.70 10.64 12.11
C TYR A 359 -7.43 11.44 11.85
N ALA A 360 -7.51 12.70 11.49
CA ALA A 360 -6.34 13.55 11.28
C ALA A 360 -5.69 13.93 12.62
N CYS A 361 -4.36 13.83 12.69
CA CYS A 361 -3.59 14.18 13.91
C CYS A 361 -3.65 15.68 14.26
N GLY A 362 -3.84 16.54 13.26
CA GLY A 362 -3.81 17.98 13.44
C GLY A 362 -2.50 18.44 14.09
N GLU A 363 -2.60 19.24 15.14
CA GLU A 363 -1.44 19.72 15.88
C GLU A 363 -0.99 18.77 17.02
N SER A 364 -1.75 17.73 17.31
CA SER A 364 -1.48 16.85 18.46
C SER A 364 -0.26 15.94 18.27
N LYS A 365 -0.01 15.51 17.03
CA LYS A 365 1.09 14.60 16.66
C LYS A 365 1.69 15.01 15.32
N PRO A 366 2.97 14.75 15.06
CA PRO A 366 3.58 15.04 13.75
C PRO A 366 3.30 13.99 12.66
N ALA A 367 2.42 13.02 12.89
CA ALA A 367 1.92 12.08 11.89
C ALA A 367 0.71 12.65 11.13
N PHE A 368 0.31 12.03 10.03
CA PHE A 368 -0.90 12.43 9.31
C PHE A 368 -2.16 11.94 10.02
N LEU A 369 -2.19 10.65 10.38
CA LEU A 369 -3.39 9.95 10.80
C LEU A 369 -3.25 9.26 12.16
N MET A 370 -4.37 9.16 12.87
CA MET A 370 -4.57 8.36 14.07
C MET A 370 -5.36 7.09 13.75
N HIS A 371 -5.56 6.26 14.78
CA HIS A 371 -6.49 5.12 14.77
C HIS A 371 -6.14 4.01 13.77
N SER A 372 -4.85 3.68 13.64
CA SER A 372 -4.39 2.48 12.95
C SER A 372 -4.07 1.35 13.94
N VAL A 373 -4.08 0.11 13.44
CA VAL A 373 -3.72 -1.08 14.23
C VAL A 373 -2.63 -1.87 13.50
N GLY A 374 -1.44 -1.98 14.11
CA GLY A 374 -0.35 -2.79 13.59
C GLY A 374 -0.58 -4.30 13.80
N HIS A 375 -0.56 -4.75 15.07
CA HIS A 375 -0.70 -6.17 15.39
C HIS A 375 -1.44 -6.37 16.73
N LYS A 376 -2.79 -6.34 16.69
CA LYS A 376 -3.61 -6.44 17.91
C LYS A 376 -3.41 -7.75 18.69
N PRO A 377 -3.32 -8.95 18.08
CA PRO A 377 -3.05 -10.17 18.84
C PRO A 377 -1.74 -10.16 19.62
N ALA A 378 -0.72 -9.43 19.15
CA ALA A 378 0.53 -9.23 19.89
C ALA A 378 0.48 -8.06 20.88
N GLY A 379 -0.65 -7.34 20.99
CA GLY A 379 -0.77 -6.16 21.85
C GLY A 379 0.06 -4.96 21.36
N SER A 380 0.42 -4.94 20.07
CA SER A 380 1.33 -3.95 19.49
C SER A 380 0.61 -3.00 18.56
N GLU A 381 0.93 -1.70 18.67
CA GLU A 381 0.44 -0.63 17.78
C GLU A 381 -1.11 -0.61 17.68
N ILE A 382 -1.80 -0.64 18.81
CA ILE A 382 -3.26 -0.56 18.86
C ILE A 382 -3.65 0.91 19.03
N ASP A 383 -4.55 1.40 18.15
CA ASP A 383 -5.03 2.79 18.17
C ASP A 383 -3.86 3.79 18.04
N ALA A 384 -2.95 3.54 17.10
CA ALA A 384 -1.72 4.27 16.89
C ALA A 384 -1.72 5.08 15.58
N SER A 385 -0.86 6.08 15.50
CA SER A 385 -0.39 6.64 14.22
C SER A 385 0.72 5.74 13.68
N ILE A 386 0.68 5.36 12.41
CA ILE A 386 1.66 4.42 11.85
C ILE A 386 2.12 4.94 10.48
N ILE A 387 3.43 4.88 10.23
CA ILE A 387 4.05 5.50 9.05
C ILE A 387 3.50 4.99 7.70
N TYR A 388 3.11 3.72 7.59
CA TYR A 388 2.54 3.22 6.35
C TYR A 388 1.09 3.70 6.10
N ALA A 389 0.34 4.12 7.14
CA ALA A 389 -0.92 4.82 6.95
C ALA A 389 -0.69 6.17 6.27
N ASP A 390 0.30 6.93 6.73
CA ASP A 390 0.67 8.21 6.16
C ASP A 390 1.14 8.05 4.70
N TYR A 391 1.94 7.03 4.42
CA TYR A 391 2.39 6.74 3.05
C TYR A 391 1.22 6.49 2.08
N TYR A 392 0.32 5.56 2.40
CA TYR A 392 -0.80 5.25 1.51
C TYR A 392 -1.85 6.36 1.46
N PHE A 393 -1.94 7.20 2.50
CA PHE A 393 -2.81 8.37 2.49
C PHE A 393 -2.35 9.41 1.46
N ILE A 394 -1.06 9.82 1.51
CA ILE A 394 -0.53 10.79 0.55
C ILE A 394 -0.50 10.20 -0.88
N GLU A 395 -0.20 8.91 -1.04
CA GLU A 395 -0.28 8.22 -2.32
C GLU A 395 -1.70 8.31 -2.91
N ALA A 396 -2.73 8.03 -2.11
CA ALA A 396 -4.12 8.13 -2.54
C ALA A 396 -4.50 9.55 -2.95
N LEU A 397 -4.06 10.57 -2.19
CA LEU A 397 -4.32 11.98 -2.52
C LEU A 397 -3.64 12.39 -3.83
N ILE A 398 -2.40 11.97 -4.07
CA ILE A 398 -1.69 12.22 -5.33
C ILE A 398 -2.39 11.51 -6.50
N ARG A 399 -2.81 10.25 -6.32
CA ARG A 399 -3.60 9.54 -7.32
C ARG A 399 -4.92 10.27 -7.64
N LEU A 400 -5.64 10.73 -6.62
CA LEU A 400 -6.89 11.50 -6.81
C LEU A 400 -6.62 12.79 -7.56
N LYS A 401 -5.64 13.59 -7.14
CA LYS A 401 -5.24 14.85 -7.82
C LYS A 401 -4.91 14.64 -9.30
N ASN A 402 -4.25 13.54 -9.65
CA ASN A 402 -3.87 13.23 -11.03
C ASN A 402 -5.05 12.72 -11.89
N LEU A 403 -6.19 12.40 -11.29
CA LEU A 403 -7.44 12.03 -11.99
C LEU A 403 -8.35 13.22 -12.27
N LEU A 404 -8.18 14.34 -11.56
CA LEU A 404 -8.95 15.59 -11.71
C LEU A 404 -8.30 16.53 -12.73
#